data_db9dcec87efc844ecc7f00877fb971f6
#
_entry.id   db9dcec87efc844ecc7f00877fb971f6
#
_cell.length_a   1.000
_cell.length_b   1.000
_cell.length_c   1.000
_cell.angle_alpha   90.00
_cell.angle_beta   90.00
_cell.angle_gamma   90.00
#
_symmetry.space_group_name_H-M   'P 1'
#
loop_
_entity.id
_entity.type
_entity.pdbx_description
1 polymer ?
#
loop_
_entity_poly.entity_id
_entity_poly.type
_entity_poly.pdbx_seq_one_letter_code
_entity_poly.pdbx_strand_id
1 'polypeptide(L)'
;MRDHSNRTGGNELGSKELTRGAGVLLAITSLPSSYGIGTLGEAAFQFVDLLVDLKQRYWQVLPIGPTSFGNSPYQSYSAFAGNPYLIDLDDLVKDGLLQETEIRSFNWGTDDADIDYATIYENRYKILRMAFSRFSAKSEDFLAFTEKSDRWLSDYSLYTALKRHFGDIEWQSWDVPLRDRDQEAVKEYQEILHNDIMFCKFCQYEFFKQWMQLKQYANSRGVQIIGDMPLYVASDSVDVWAHREMFLLEPDGRPNVVAGAAPDAFSESGQVWGSPVYDWNVMEEDGFAWWKARMLENMELFDVIRLDHFSGLVRYYTVSADAEDGRNGKWSKGPGRKLTDAMTEVLGCLLYTSDAADEARSVD
;
A
#
# COMPACT_ATOMS: atom_id res chain seq x y z
N MET A 1 34.25 37.92 21.16
CA MET A 1 34.79 36.58 21.53
C MET A 1 33.71 35.75 22.10
N ARG A 2 33.57 34.58 21.51
CA ARG A 2 32.83 33.34 21.76
C ARG A 2 31.52 33.19 20.97
N ASP A 3 31.78 32.62 19.85
CA ASP A 3 30.92 31.81 18.98
C ASP A 3 30.41 30.56 19.74
N HIS A 4 29.12 30.26 19.64
CA HIS A 4 28.57 28.94 19.90
C HIS A 4 27.44 28.69 18.90
N SER A 5 27.86 28.24 17.72
CA SER A 5 27.00 27.54 16.78
C SER A 5 26.64 26.17 17.35
N ASN A 6 25.39 25.98 17.72
CA ASN A 6 24.82 24.65 17.92
C ASN A 6 23.92 24.35 16.70
N ARG A 7 24.52 23.68 15.71
CA ARG A 7 23.78 23.07 14.61
C ARG A 7 23.25 21.72 15.09
N THR A 8 21.97 21.69 15.38
CA THR A 8 21.19 20.45 15.47
C THR A 8 21.09 19.87 14.05
N GLY A 9 21.55 18.61 13.91
CA GLY A 9 21.46 17.87 12.65
C GLY A 9 20.00 17.58 12.29
N GLY A 10 19.42 18.38 11.43
CA GLY A 10 18.24 18.03 10.68
C GLY A 10 18.70 17.13 9.51
N ASN A 11 18.09 15.96 9.36
CA ASN A 11 18.17 15.19 8.14
C ASN A 11 17.68 16.07 6.98
N GLU A 12 18.59 16.59 6.17
CA GLU A 12 18.26 17.16 4.88
C GLU A 12 17.79 16.00 3.97
N LEU A 13 16.49 15.82 3.88
CA LEU A 13 15.85 15.14 2.75
C LEU A 13 16.14 16.03 1.53
N GLY A 14 17.29 15.81 0.89
CA GLY A 14 17.69 16.54 -0.30
C GLY A 14 16.64 16.29 -1.38
N SER A 15 15.98 17.35 -1.83
CA SER A 15 15.08 17.33 -2.99
C SER A 15 15.88 16.86 -4.20
N LYS A 16 15.80 15.56 -4.53
CA LYS A 16 16.34 15.07 -5.80
C LYS A 16 15.40 15.58 -6.89
N GLU A 17 15.84 16.56 -7.67
CA GLU A 17 15.09 16.98 -8.86
C GLU A 17 14.83 15.76 -9.76
N LEU A 18 13.60 15.62 -10.22
CA LEU A 18 13.23 14.63 -11.22
C LEU A 18 13.98 14.96 -12.53
N THR A 19 14.94 14.13 -12.90
CA THR A 19 15.72 14.32 -14.10
C THR A 19 15.07 13.62 -15.29
N ARG A 20 15.09 14.26 -16.49
CA ARG A 20 14.59 13.60 -17.70
C ARG A 20 15.32 12.28 -17.94
N GLY A 21 14.54 11.20 -18.09
CA GLY A 21 15.05 9.84 -18.31
C GLY A 21 14.00 8.95 -18.90
N ALA A 22 14.40 7.74 -19.25
CA ALA A 22 13.49 6.66 -19.62
C ALA A 22 13.45 5.62 -18.50
N GLY A 23 12.37 4.86 -18.44
CA GLY A 23 12.17 3.79 -17.47
C GLY A 23 11.25 2.71 -17.99
N VAL A 24 11.07 1.68 -17.20
CA VAL A 24 10.17 0.57 -17.47
C VAL A 24 9.14 0.48 -16.36
N LEU A 25 7.87 0.30 -16.73
CA LEU A 25 6.81 -0.08 -15.81
C LEU A 25 6.75 -1.61 -15.79
N LEU A 26 7.01 -2.21 -14.62
CA LEU A 26 6.86 -3.65 -14.40
C LEU A 26 6.48 -3.91 -12.95
N ALA A 27 5.36 -4.59 -12.74
CA ALA A 27 4.95 -5.02 -11.41
C ALA A 27 5.94 -6.04 -10.85
N ILE A 28 6.22 -5.98 -9.53
CA ILE A 28 7.04 -6.99 -8.85
C ILE A 28 6.46 -8.39 -9.05
N THR A 29 5.13 -8.51 -8.98
CA THR A 29 4.40 -9.77 -9.19
C THR A 29 4.65 -10.41 -10.54
N SER A 30 5.08 -9.65 -11.55
CA SER A 30 5.36 -10.13 -12.92
C SER A 30 6.81 -10.57 -13.12
N LEU A 31 7.65 -10.49 -12.10
CA LEU A 31 9.01 -11.02 -12.17
C LEU A 31 9.01 -12.53 -12.10
N PRO A 32 9.95 -13.22 -12.79
CA PRO A 32 10.04 -14.67 -12.72
C PRO A 32 10.34 -15.13 -11.28
N SER A 33 9.71 -16.21 -10.87
CA SER A 33 9.88 -16.76 -9.52
C SER A 33 9.52 -18.25 -9.50
N SER A 34 10.25 -19.02 -8.70
CA SER A 34 9.89 -20.41 -8.39
C SER A 34 8.73 -20.55 -7.41
N TYR A 35 8.14 -19.44 -6.98
CA TYR A 35 7.14 -19.39 -5.91
C TYR A 35 5.76 -18.93 -6.39
N GLY A 36 5.50 -19.06 -7.68
CA GLY A 36 4.21 -18.81 -8.32
C GLY A 36 3.82 -17.32 -8.45
N ILE A 37 4.64 -16.41 -7.90
CA ILE A 37 4.46 -14.96 -8.00
C ILE A 37 5.82 -14.30 -7.84
N GLY A 38 6.08 -13.21 -8.55
CA GLY A 38 7.31 -12.43 -8.41
C GLY A 38 7.52 -11.93 -6.98
N THR A 39 8.77 -11.94 -6.51
CA THR A 39 9.18 -11.60 -5.16
C THR A 39 10.28 -10.53 -5.14
N LEU A 40 10.60 -10.03 -3.95
CA LEU A 40 11.69 -9.08 -3.71
C LEU A 40 13.09 -9.73 -3.70
N GLY A 41 13.19 -10.93 -4.29
CA GLY A 41 14.40 -11.74 -4.34
C GLY A 41 15.28 -11.47 -5.57
N GLU A 42 16.10 -12.48 -5.90
CA GLU A 42 17.15 -12.40 -6.91
C GLU A 42 16.69 -11.83 -8.27
N ALA A 43 15.50 -12.25 -8.75
CA ALA A 43 14.97 -11.74 -10.02
C ALA A 43 14.72 -10.23 -10.02
N ALA A 44 14.35 -9.65 -8.88
CA ALA A 44 14.19 -8.20 -8.75
C ALA A 44 15.54 -7.47 -8.83
N PHE A 45 16.59 -8.01 -8.23
CA PHE A 45 17.95 -7.47 -8.33
C PHE A 45 18.50 -7.60 -9.75
N GLN A 46 18.29 -8.74 -10.40
CA GLN A 46 18.68 -8.96 -11.81
C GLN A 46 17.92 -8.01 -12.76
N PHE A 47 16.66 -7.68 -12.46
CA PHE A 47 15.91 -6.72 -13.24
C PHE A 47 16.49 -5.30 -13.10
N VAL A 48 16.94 -4.91 -11.90
CA VAL A 48 17.70 -3.65 -11.73
C VAL A 48 18.96 -3.64 -12.59
N ASP A 49 19.74 -4.73 -12.61
CA ASP A 49 20.94 -4.82 -13.44
C ASP A 49 20.61 -4.71 -14.94
N LEU A 50 19.53 -5.36 -15.37
CA LEU A 50 19.04 -5.22 -16.75
C LEU A 50 18.67 -3.77 -17.08
N LEU A 51 18.02 -3.04 -16.19
CA LEU A 51 17.70 -1.63 -16.39
C LEU A 51 18.99 -0.78 -16.54
N VAL A 52 20.01 -1.06 -15.74
CA VAL A 52 21.32 -0.39 -15.86
C VAL A 52 21.95 -0.65 -17.21
N ASP A 53 21.99 -1.90 -17.66
CA ASP A 53 22.55 -2.30 -18.96
C ASP A 53 21.79 -1.63 -20.13
N LEU A 54 20.49 -1.51 -20.02
CA LEU A 54 19.61 -0.83 -20.97
C LEU A 54 19.60 0.70 -20.80
N LYS A 55 20.41 1.25 -19.89
CA LYS A 55 20.52 2.70 -19.58
C LYS A 55 19.18 3.33 -19.17
N GLN A 56 18.31 2.53 -18.56
CA GLN A 56 17.08 3.03 -17.97
C GLN A 56 17.37 3.64 -16.59
N ARG A 57 16.68 4.72 -16.26
CA ARG A 57 16.83 5.42 -14.97
C ARG A 57 15.74 5.15 -13.99
N TYR A 58 14.58 4.69 -14.46
CA TYR A 58 13.40 4.53 -13.65
C TYR A 58 12.82 3.14 -13.77
N TRP A 59 12.44 2.60 -12.62
CA TRP A 59 11.56 1.45 -12.53
C TRP A 59 10.26 1.89 -11.90
N GLN A 60 9.17 1.92 -12.67
CA GLN A 60 7.84 2.15 -12.12
C GLN A 60 7.22 0.83 -11.74
N VAL A 61 6.77 0.73 -10.49
CA VAL A 61 6.05 -0.43 -9.96
C VAL A 61 4.56 -0.12 -9.84
N LEU A 62 3.73 -1.16 -9.85
CA LEU A 62 2.33 -1.04 -9.42
C LEU A 62 2.25 -0.95 -7.89
N PRO A 63 1.08 -0.60 -7.29
CA PRO A 63 0.94 -0.57 -5.85
C PRO A 63 1.40 -1.88 -5.20
N ILE A 64 2.24 -1.79 -4.18
CA ILE A 64 2.88 -2.93 -3.50
C ILE A 64 2.18 -3.33 -2.19
N GLY A 65 0.99 -2.79 -1.96
CA GLY A 65 0.17 -3.11 -0.78
C GLY A 65 -0.47 -4.49 -0.84
N PRO A 66 -0.95 -5.01 0.31
CA PRO A 66 -1.65 -6.29 0.36
C PRO A 66 -2.94 -6.23 -0.44
N THR A 67 -3.15 -7.20 -1.33
CA THR A 67 -4.34 -7.26 -2.18
C THR A 67 -5.54 -7.82 -1.43
N SER A 68 -6.73 -7.27 -1.73
CA SER A 68 -8.01 -7.76 -1.24
C SER A 68 -8.65 -8.75 -2.22
N PHE A 69 -9.94 -9.02 -2.04
CA PHE A 69 -10.71 -9.83 -2.98
C PHE A 69 -10.57 -9.30 -4.42
N GLY A 70 -10.33 -10.20 -5.38
CA GLY A 70 -10.11 -9.86 -6.79
C GLY A 70 -8.64 -9.58 -7.15
N ASN A 71 -7.71 -9.61 -6.18
CA ASN A 71 -6.25 -9.51 -6.36
C ASN A 71 -5.76 -8.26 -7.09
N SER A 72 -6.61 -7.23 -7.23
CA SER A 72 -6.20 -5.96 -7.80
C SER A 72 -5.25 -5.21 -6.86
N PRO A 73 -4.09 -4.73 -7.33
CA PRO A 73 -3.18 -3.94 -6.51
C PRO A 73 -3.79 -2.59 -6.08
N TYR A 74 -4.83 -2.10 -6.78
CA TYR A 74 -5.55 -0.87 -6.44
C TYR A 74 -6.63 -1.07 -5.38
N GLN A 75 -6.96 -2.31 -5.03
CA GLN A 75 -7.88 -2.68 -3.97
C GLN A 75 -7.09 -3.30 -2.81
N SER A 76 -6.47 -2.45 -1.99
CA SER A 76 -5.61 -2.88 -0.90
C SER A 76 -6.34 -2.83 0.45
N TYR A 77 -6.01 -3.78 1.33
CA TYR A 77 -6.44 -3.75 2.74
C TYR A 77 -5.81 -2.62 3.56
N SER A 78 -4.75 -1.97 3.04
CA SER A 78 -4.07 -0.88 3.72
C SER A 78 -3.37 0.04 2.74
N ALA A 79 -3.40 1.34 3.02
CA ALA A 79 -2.65 2.37 2.31
C ALA A 79 -1.16 2.43 2.70
N PHE A 80 -0.74 1.67 3.72
CA PHE A 80 0.59 1.73 4.32
C PHE A 80 1.35 0.40 4.28
N ALA A 81 0.64 -0.71 4.41
CA ALA A 81 1.24 -2.03 4.53
C ALA A 81 1.78 -2.56 3.20
N GLY A 82 2.81 -3.40 3.29
CA GLY A 82 3.34 -4.14 2.15
C GLY A 82 2.68 -5.50 1.94
N ASN A 83 2.71 -6.00 0.71
CA ASN A 83 2.11 -7.28 0.33
C ASN A 83 2.98 -8.46 0.78
N PRO A 84 2.52 -9.32 1.70
CA PRO A 84 3.29 -10.48 2.15
C PRO A 84 3.61 -11.50 1.04
N TYR A 85 2.88 -11.46 -0.09
CA TYR A 85 3.19 -12.34 -1.23
C TYR A 85 4.52 -12.02 -1.88
N LEU A 86 4.99 -10.76 -1.76
CA LEU A 86 6.25 -10.31 -2.34
C LEU A 86 7.48 -10.69 -1.50
N ILE A 87 7.30 -11.16 -0.26
CA ILE A 87 8.42 -11.62 0.58
C ILE A 87 9.12 -12.78 -0.13
N ASP A 88 10.42 -12.65 -0.33
CA ASP A 88 11.23 -13.70 -0.91
C ASP A 88 11.53 -14.81 0.11
N LEU A 89 11.32 -16.04 -0.30
CA LEU A 89 11.48 -17.18 0.61
C LEU A 89 12.95 -17.63 0.71
N ASP A 90 13.78 -17.41 -0.32
CA ASP A 90 15.21 -17.73 -0.27
C ASP A 90 15.95 -16.81 0.72
N ASP A 91 15.50 -15.56 0.87
CA ASP A 91 16.05 -14.67 1.87
C ASP A 91 15.71 -15.16 3.30
N LEU A 92 14.50 -15.70 3.49
CA LEU A 92 14.16 -16.34 4.77
C LEU A 92 14.97 -17.62 5.03
N VAL A 93 15.43 -18.32 3.98
CA VAL A 93 16.39 -19.44 4.13
C VAL A 93 17.76 -18.93 4.53
N LYS A 94 18.26 -17.87 3.90
CA LYS A 94 19.54 -17.23 4.25
C LYS A 94 19.56 -16.76 5.71
N ASP A 95 18.43 -16.25 6.19
CA ASP A 95 18.24 -15.83 7.59
C ASP A 95 18.05 -17.00 8.57
N GLY A 96 18.01 -18.24 8.09
CA GLY A 96 17.82 -19.45 8.91
C GLY A 96 16.39 -19.64 9.43
N LEU A 97 15.43 -18.90 8.90
CA LEU A 97 14.01 -18.99 9.27
C LEU A 97 13.26 -20.09 8.51
N LEU A 98 13.76 -20.50 7.35
CA LEU A 98 13.24 -21.60 6.55
C LEU A 98 14.35 -22.54 6.09
N GLN A 99 13.95 -23.71 5.58
CA GLN A 99 14.80 -24.63 4.87
C GLN A 99 14.30 -24.81 3.43
N GLU A 100 15.18 -24.97 2.44
CA GLU A 100 14.79 -25.19 1.06
C GLU A 100 13.84 -26.39 0.89
N THR A 101 14.05 -27.46 1.67
CA THR A 101 13.21 -28.67 1.64
C THR A 101 11.78 -28.38 2.06
N GLU A 102 11.57 -27.43 2.95
CA GLU A 102 10.24 -27.01 3.38
C GLU A 102 9.53 -26.27 2.23
N ILE A 103 10.22 -25.32 1.59
CA ILE A 103 9.66 -24.56 0.47
C ILE A 103 9.27 -25.52 -0.69
N ARG A 104 10.13 -26.48 -1.01
CA ARG A 104 9.88 -27.47 -2.05
C ARG A 104 8.72 -28.44 -1.76
N SER A 105 8.28 -28.52 -0.50
CA SER A 105 7.13 -29.36 -0.12
C SER A 105 5.77 -28.72 -0.45
N PHE A 106 5.76 -27.44 -0.81
CA PHE A 106 4.54 -26.71 -1.19
C PHE A 106 4.37 -26.68 -2.71
N ASN A 107 3.12 -26.63 -3.14
CA ASN A 107 2.76 -26.32 -4.51
C ASN A 107 2.66 -24.79 -4.67
N TRP A 108 3.29 -24.25 -5.70
CA TRP A 108 3.30 -22.80 -6.00
C TRP A 108 2.57 -22.44 -7.28
N GLY A 109 1.85 -23.39 -7.86
CA GLY A 109 1.23 -23.27 -9.18
C GLY A 109 1.96 -24.09 -10.22
N THR A 110 1.41 -24.18 -11.41
CA THR A 110 1.91 -25.03 -12.50
C THR A 110 2.20 -24.25 -13.78
N ASP A 111 1.88 -22.96 -13.82
CA ASP A 111 2.07 -22.11 -15.00
C ASP A 111 2.93 -20.89 -14.61
N ASP A 112 4.03 -20.69 -15.32
CA ASP A 112 4.92 -19.55 -15.11
C ASP A 112 4.36 -18.26 -15.73
N ALA A 113 3.32 -18.35 -16.53
CA ALA A 113 2.70 -17.22 -17.22
C ALA A 113 1.44 -16.70 -16.51
N ASP A 114 0.90 -17.44 -15.55
CA ASP A 114 -0.32 -17.08 -14.83
C ASP A 114 -0.18 -17.33 -13.32
N ILE A 115 -0.59 -16.36 -12.52
CA ILE A 115 -0.51 -16.44 -11.05
C ILE A 115 -1.76 -17.13 -10.51
N ASP A 116 -1.59 -18.33 -9.96
CA ASP A 116 -2.63 -19.02 -9.21
C ASP A 116 -2.75 -18.43 -7.79
N TYR A 117 -3.48 -17.32 -7.69
CA TYR A 117 -3.68 -16.62 -6.41
C TYR A 117 -4.33 -17.49 -5.33
N ALA A 118 -5.17 -18.46 -5.69
CA ALA A 118 -5.78 -19.37 -4.71
C ALA A 118 -4.72 -20.26 -4.06
N THR A 119 -3.85 -20.86 -4.86
CA THR A 119 -2.71 -21.66 -4.38
C THR A 119 -1.73 -20.80 -3.58
N ILE A 120 -1.42 -19.58 -4.04
CA ILE A 120 -0.55 -18.65 -3.32
C ILE A 120 -1.16 -18.29 -1.96
N TYR A 121 -2.44 -17.89 -1.91
CA TYR A 121 -3.13 -17.55 -0.67
C TYR A 121 -3.09 -18.69 0.35
N GLU A 122 -3.36 -19.92 -0.10
CA GLU A 122 -3.34 -21.09 0.77
C GLU A 122 -1.95 -21.40 1.33
N ASN A 123 -0.91 -21.34 0.51
CA ASN A 123 0.41 -21.87 0.84
C ASN A 123 1.37 -20.80 1.39
N ARG A 124 1.31 -19.56 0.91
CA ARG A 124 2.22 -18.48 1.33
C ARG A 124 2.15 -18.22 2.82
N TYR A 125 0.96 -18.12 3.37
CA TYR A 125 0.80 -17.89 4.80
C TYR A 125 1.22 -19.10 5.67
N LYS A 126 1.07 -20.31 5.17
CA LYS A 126 1.55 -21.51 5.89
C LYS A 126 3.06 -21.49 6.03
N ILE A 127 3.79 -21.23 4.94
CA ILE A 127 5.26 -21.19 4.97
C ILE A 127 5.78 -20.01 5.79
N LEU A 128 5.15 -18.82 5.69
CA LEU A 128 5.52 -17.66 6.49
C LEU A 128 5.29 -17.90 7.99
N ARG A 129 4.26 -18.67 8.38
CA ARG A 129 4.07 -19.08 9.78
C ARG A 129 5.16 -20.04 10.25
N MET A 130 5.68 -20.91 9.38
CA MET A 130 6.84 -21.74 9.74
C MET A 130 8.08 -20.87 10.00
N ALA A 131 8.32 -19.87 9.15
CA ALA A 131 9.39 -18.89 9.38
C ALA A 131 9.19 -18.14 10.70
N PHE A 132 8.00 -17.62 10.94
CA PHE A 132 7.65 -16.90 12.16
C PHE A 132 7.89 -17.74 13.43
N SER A 133 7.64 -19.05 13.39
CA SER A 133 7.88 -19.94 14.56
C SER A 133 9.35 -20.00 15.00
N ARG A 134 10.29 -19.61 14.13
CA ARG A 134 11.74 -19.55 14.39
C ARG A 134 12.24 -18.12 14.59
N PHE A 135 11.38 -17.14 14.32
CA PHE A 135 11.74 -15.73 14.40
C PHE A 135 11.81 -15.24 15.85
N SER A 136 12.78 -14.38 16.14
CA SER A 136 12.91 -13.73 17.44
C SER A 136 12.27 -12.36 17.46
N ALA A 137 11.07 -12.25 18.01
CA ALA A 137 10.38 -10.96 18.19
C ALA A 137 11.08 -10.01 19.20
N LYS A 138 12.24 -10.38 19.69
CA LYS A 138 13.07 -9.57 20.63
C LYS A 138 14.29 -8.96 19.95
N SER A 139 14.46 -9.12 18.64
CA SER A 139 15.57 -8.49 17.92
C SER A 139 15.41 -6.97 17.94
N GLU A 140 16.52 -6.24 18.08
CA GLU A 140 16.51 -4.78 18.13
C GLU A 140 15.90 -4.16 16.87
N ASP A 141 16.22 -4.71 15.71
CA ASP A 141 15.70 -4.24 14.43
C ASP A 141 14.17 -4.39 14.31
N PHE A 142 13.62 -5.52 14.76
CA PHE A 142 12.18 -5.74 14.78
C PHE A 142 11.48 -4.79 15.75
N LEU A 143 12.04 -4.58 16.93
CA LEU A 143 11.48 -3.65 17.92
C LEU A 143 11.52 -2.22 17.39
N ALA A 144 12.64 -1.80 16.80
CA ALA A 144 12.78 -0.48 16.19
C ALA A 144 11.77 -0.29 15.02
N PHE A 145 11.59 -1.31 14.16
CA PHE A 145 10.58 -1.28 13.10
C PHE A 145 9.16 -1.13 13.65
N THR A 146 8.81 -1.92 14.66
CA THR A 146 7.45 -1.89 15.25
C THR A 146 7.17 -0.57 15.94
N GLU A 147 8.14 0.03 16.63
CA GLU A 147 8.01 1.35 17.24
C GLU A 147 7.86 2.46 16.19
N LYS A 148 8.74 2.47 15.18
CA LYS A 148 8.68 3.44 14.08
C LYS A 148 7.34 3.40 13.33
N SER A 149 6.81 2.21 13.11
CA SER A 149 5.62 1.95 12.28
C SER A 149 4.32 1.91 13.09
N ASP A 150 4.35 2.09 14.41
CA ASP A 150 3.21 1.86 15.31
C ASP A 150 1.95 2.63 14.89
N ARG A 151 2.11 3.80 14.30
CA ARG A 151 1.02 4.67 13.83
C ARG A 151 0.01 3.95 12.92
N TRP A 152 0.46 2.99 12.09
CA TRP A 152 -0.40 2.21 11.18
C TRP A 152 -0.32 0.70 11.45
N LEU A 153 0.82 0.21 11.92
CA LEU A 153 1.10 -1.22 12.03
C LEU A 153 0.25 -1.90 13.09
N SER A 154 -0.06 -1.22 14.18
CA SER A 154 -0.89 -1.77 15.26
C SER A 154 -2.32 -2.02 14.81
N ASP A 155 -2.96 -1.05 14.14
CA ASP A 155 -4.30 -1.21 13.59
C ASP A 155 -4.31 -2.21 12.43
N TYR A 156 -3.32 -2.15 11.52
CA TYR A 156 -3.21 -3.10 10.41
C TYR A 156 -3.08 -4.54 10.88
N SER A 157 -2.21 -4.79 11.85
CA SER A 157 -1.98 -6.15 12.35
C SER A 157 -3.18 -6.72 13.08
N LEU A 158 -3.89 -5.90 13.87
CA LEU A 158 -5.16 -6.29 14.50
C LEU A 158 -6.23 -6.56 13.42
N TYR A 159 -6.44 -5.62 12.49
CA TYR A 159 -7.42 -5.77 11.41
C TYR A 159 -7.20 -7.07 10.61
N THR A 160 -5.95 -7.32 10.21
CA THR A 160 -5.61 -8.53 9.44
C THR A 160 -5.81 -9.81 10.25
N ALA A 161 -5.51 -9.79 11.56
CA ALA A 161 -5.78 -10.92 12.45
C ALA A 161 -7.29 -11.18 12.61
N LEU A 162 -8.07 -10.11 12.75
CA LEU A 162 -9.55 -10.19 12.83
C LEU A 162 -10.16 -10.71 11.52
N LYS A 163 -9.70 -10.21 10.36
CA LYS A 163 -10.15 -10.71 9.05
C LYS A 163 -10.04 -12.23 8.98
N ARG A 164 -8.87 -12.78 9.33
CA ARG A 164 -8.64 -14.23 9.33
C ARG A 164 -9.47 -14.97 10.38
N HIS A 165 -9.60 -14.39 11.55
CA HIS A 165 -10.40 -14.98 12.64
C HIS A 165 -11.86 -15.14 12.24
N PHE A 166 -12.42 -14.17 11.50
CA PHE A 166 -13.80 -14.19 11.02
C PHE A 166 -13.96 -14.77 9.61
N GLY A 167 -12.94 -15.42 9.05
CA GLY A 167 -13.04 -16.07 7.75
C GLY A 167 -13.09 -15.10 6.57
N ASP A 168 -12.34 -14.00 6.68
CA ASP A 168 -12.14 -12.95 5.65
C ASP A 168 -13.43 -12.19 5.25
N ILE A 169 -14.51 -12.28 6.07
CA ILE A 169 -15.70 -11.45 5.85
C ILE A 169 -15.35 -9.95 5.97
N GLU A 170 -16.12 -9.10 5.29
CA GLU A 170 -15.96 -7.64 5.38
C GLU A 170 -16.15 -7.14 6.82
N TRP A 171 -15.38 -6.12 7.23
CA TRP A 171 -15.41 -5.59 8.60
C TRP A 171 -16.79 -5.00 8.97
N GLN A 172 -17.54 -4.51 8.00
CA GLN A 172 -18.91 -4.01 8.18
C GLN A 172 -19.87 -5.08 8.71
N SER A 173 -19.54 -6.34 8.50
CA SER A 173 -20.32 -7.51 8.96
C SER A 173 -19.83 -8.10 10.29
N TRP A 174 -18.82 -7.51 10.92
CA TRP A 174 -18.38 -7.91 12.26
C TRP A 174 -19.41 -7.51 13.32
N ASP A 175 -19.33 -8.13 14.52
CA ASP A 175 -20.14 -7.73 15.65
C ASP A 175 -19.98 -6.24 15.95
N VAL A 176 -21.11 -5.60 16.33
CA VAL A 176 -21.21 -4.14 16.48
C VAL A 176 -20.09 -3.54 17.34
N PRO A 177 -19.72 -4.07 18.53
CA PRO A 177 -18.66 -3.51 19.35
C PRO A 177 -17.32 -3.47 18.63
N LEU A 178 -16.99 -4.54 17.90
CA LEU A 178 -15.73 -4.63 17.18
C LEU A 178 -15.75 -3.81 15.89
N ARG A 179 -16.87 -3.85 15.14
CA ARG A 179 -17.08 -3.00 13.96
C ARG A 179 -16.92 -1.52 14.29
N ASP A 180 -17.48 -1.09 15.41
CA ASP A 180 -17.48 0.30 15.86
C ASP A 180 -16.26 0.66 16.74
N ARG A 181 -15.29 -0.28 16.84
CA ARG A 181 -14.02 -0.11 17.58
C ARG A 181 -14.20 0.23 19.05
N ASP A 182 -15.18 -0.40 19.71
CA ASP A 182 -15.30 -0.31 21.17
C ASP A 182 -13.99 -0.73 21.83
N GLN A 183 -13.51 0.07 22.79
CA GLN A 183 -12.19 -0.11 23.38
C GLN A 183 -12.04 -1.43 24.13
N GLU A 184 -13.08 -1.89 24.81
CA GLU A 184 -13.06 -3.16 25.54
C GLU A 184 -13.02 -4.33 24.56
N ALA A 185 -13.84 -4.29 23.50
CA ALA A 185 -13.83 -5.32 22.46
C ALA A 185 -12.49 -5.37 21.71
N VAL A 186 -11.94 -4.22 21.34
CA VAL A 186 -10.60 -4.14 20.70
C VAL A 186 -9.53 -4.75 21.59
N LYS A 187 -9.52 -4.40 22.89
CA LYS A 187 -8.54 -4.94 23.84
C LYS A 187 -8.68 -6.45 24.03
N GLU A 188 -9.90 -6.95 24.16
CA GLU A 188 -10.16 -8.37 24.26
C GLU A 188 -9.59 -9.14 23.07
N TYR A 189 -9.86 -8.69 21.85
CA TYR A 189 -9.33 -9.34 20.65
C TYR A 189 -7.83 -9.17 20.46
N GLN A 190 -7.23 -8.09 20.94
CA GLN A 190 -5.76 -7.95 20.99
C GLN A 190 -5.12 -9.03 21.87
N GLU A 191 -5.75 -9.39 22.97
CA GLU A 191 -5.28 -10.48 23.85
C GLU A 191 -5.51 -11.86 23.21
N ILE A 192 -6.73 -12.12 22.69
CA ILE A 192 -7.08 -13.38 22.03
C ILE A 192 -6.18 -13.66 20.82
N LEU A 193 -5.96 -12.65 19.98
CA LEU A 193 -5.25 -12.77 18.70
C LEU A 193 -3.79 -12.35 18.77
N HIS A 194 -3.21 -12.25 19.97
CA HIS A 194 -1.83 -11.74 20.15
C HIS A 194 -0.82 -12.40 19.20
N ASN A 195 -0.88 -13.73 19.08
CA ASN A 195 0.06 -14.46 18.22
C ASN A 195 -0.16 -14.18 16.72
N ASP A 196 -1.39 -13.97 16.28
CA ASP A 196 -1.72 -13.61 14.90
C ASP A 196 -1.32 -12.18 14.57
N ILE A 197 -1.51 -11.26 15.52
CA ILE A 197 -1.03 -9.88 15.43
C ILE A 197 0.49 -9.84 15.29
N MET A 198 1.22 -10.60 16.12
CA MET A 198 2.68 -10.68 16.04
C MET A 198 3.16 -11.30 14.73
N PHE A 199 2.44 -12.28 14.20
CA PHE A 199 2.70 -12.84 12.89
C PHE A 199 2.51 -11.80 11.76
N CYS A 200 1.45 -11.00 11.82
CA CYS A 200 1.25 -9.91 10.86
C CYS A 200 2.39 -8.88 10.92
N LYS A 201 2.81 -8.48 12.14
CA LYS A 201 3.95 -7.58 12.35
C LYS A 201 5.25 -8.16 11.77
N PHE A 202 5.50 -9.46 11.96
CA PHE A 202 6.64 -10.17 11.37
C PHE A 202 6.60 -10.11 9.83
N CYS A 203 5.45 -10.39 9.21
CA CYS A 203 5.33 -10.31 7.75
C CYS A 203 5.64 -8.90 7.23
N GLN A 204 5.17 -7.85 7.92
CA GLN A 204 5.48 -6.48 7.54
C GLN A 204 6.97 -6.17 7.72
N TYR A 205 7.57 -6.59 8.82
CA TYR A 205 9.00 -6.41 9.05
C TYR A 205 9.84 -7.04 7.93
N GLU A 206 9.57 -8.29 7.55
CA GLU A 206 10.30 -8.97 6.48
C GLU A 206 10.07 -8.31 5.11
N PHE A 207 8.83 -7.89 4.82
CA PHE A 207 8.56 -7.14 3.60
C PHE A 207 9.37 -5.84 3.53
N PHE A 208 9.31 -5.00 4.55
CA PHE A 208 10.00 -3.70 4.55
C PHE A 208 11.53 -3.88 4.54
N LYS A 209 12.06 -4.87 5.25
CA LYS A 209 13.47 -5.21 5.23
C LYS A 209 13.96 -5.55 3.81
N GLN A 210 13.29 -6.46 3.12
CA GLN A 210 13.64 -6.87 1.77
C GLN A 210 13.40 -5.74 0.75
N TRP A 211 12.30 -5.00 0.88
CA TRP A 211 12.02 -3.84 0.03
C TRP A 211 13.11 -2.78 0.11
N MET A 212 13.53 -2.43 1.32
CA MET A 212 14.57 -1.41 1.52
C MET A 212 15.94 -1.87 0.99
N GLN A 213 16.26 -3.16 1.07
CA GLN A 213 17.46 -3.72 0.45
C GLN A 213 17.42 -3.58 -1.08
N LEU A 214 16.30 -3.93 -1.70
CA LEU A 214 16.12 -3.77 -3.15
C LEU A 214 16.19 -2.29 -3.57
N LYS A 215 15.51 -1.40 -2.85
CA LYS A 215 15.56 0.06 -3.13
C LYS A 215 16.97 0.62 -3.02
N GLN A 216 17.70 0.27 -1.96
CA GLN A 216 19.10 0.70 -1.79
C GLN A 216 19.98 0.17 -2.91
N TYR A 217 19.80 -1.07 -3.32
CA TYR A 217 20.51 -1.64 -4.45
C TYR A 217 20.23 -0.86 -5.74
N ALA A 218 18.97 -0.66 -6.09
CA ALA A 218 18.56 0.10 -7.27
C ALA A 218 19.17 1.51 -7.27
N ASN A 219 19.08 2.22 -6.16
CA ASN A 219 19.63 3.56 -6.01
C ASN A 219 21.16 3.57 -6.13
N SER A 220 21.86 2.59 -5.59
CA SER A 220 23.32 2.45 -5.72
C SER A 220 23.77 2.25 -7.16
N ARG A 221 22.89 1.69 -8.00
CA ARG A 221 23.10 1.46 -9.44
C ARG A 221 22.58 2.63 -10.31
N GLY A 222 22.07 3.69 -9.71
CA GLY A 222 21.53 4.87 -10.41
C GLY A 222 20.11 4.70 -10.95
N VAL A 223 19.40 3.65 -10.53
CA VAL A 223 17.98 3.44 -10.85
C VAL A 223 17.12 3.96 -9.70
N GLN A 224 16.13 4.79 -10.03
CA GLN A 224 15.14 5.31 -9.09
C GLN A 224 13.82 4.54 -9.23
N ILE A 225 13.14 4.29 -8.12
CA ILE A 225 11.87 3.57 -8.12
C ILE A 225 10.72 4.58 -8.06
N ILE A 226 9.80 4.46 -9.02
CA ILE A 226 8.55 5.23 -9.05
C ILE A 226 7.46 4.34 -8.47
N GLY A 227 6.89 4.77 -7.34
CA GLY A 227 5.73 4.14 -6.73
C GLY A 227 4.43 4.62 -7.35
N ASP A 228 3.41 3.80 -7.30
CA ASP A 228 2.06 4.12 -7.73
C ASP A 228 1.12 4.14 -6.52
N MET A 229 0.53 5.29 -6.24
CA MET A 229 -0.30 5.52 -5.07
C MET A 229 -1.74 5.81 -5.51
N PRO A 230 -2.69 4.87 -5.30
CA PRO A 230 -4.10 5.11 -5.61
C PRO A 230 -4.66 6.30 -4.83
N LEU A 231 -5.54 7.10 -5.45
CA LEU A 231 -6.24 8.17 -4.74
C LEU A 231 -7.12 7.59 -3.61
N TYR A 232 -7.92 6.58 -3.93
CA TYR A 232 -8.86 5.98 -3.00
C TYR A 232 -8.26 4.77 -2.28
N VAL A 233 -8.95 4.33 -1.23
CA VAL A 233 -8.71 3.09 -0.49
C VAL A 233 -9.89 2.13 -0.68
N ALA A 234 -9.69 0.84 -0.43
CA ALA A 234 -10.77 -0.13 -0.50
C ALA A 234 -11.77 0.08 0.66
N SER A 235 -13.05 -0.17 0.42
CA SER A 235 -14.08 -0.11 1.46
C SER A 235 -13.81 -1.12 2.58
N ASP A 236 -13.37 -2.32 2.22
CA ASP A 236 -12.92 -3.35 3.16
C ASP A 236 -11.41 -3.20 3.40
N SER A 237 -11.03 -2.18 4.18
CA SER A 237 -9.65 -1.88 4.53
C SER A 237 -9.53 -1.41 5.97
N VAL A 238 -8.33 -1.53 6.52
CA VAL A 238 -8.01 -0.98 7.84
C VAL A 238 -8.16 0.53 7.87
N ASP A 239 -7.86 1.22 6.77
CA ASP A 239 -7.95 2.68 6.68
C ASP A 239 -9.38 3.15 6.93
N VAL A 240 -10.37 2.48 6.35
CA VAL A 240 -11.78 2.81 6.55
C VAL A 240 -12.27 2.36 7.92
N TRP A 241 -11.90 1.15 8.38
CA TRP A 241 -12.30 0.66 9.70
C TRP A 241 -11.73 1.50 10.85
N ALA A 242 -10.46 1.92 10.73
CA ALA A 242 -9.79 2.68 11.78
C ALA A 242 -10.17 4.16 11.81
N HIS A 243 -10.58 4.72 10.65
CA HIS A 243 -10.79 6.16 10.46
C HIS A 243 -12.10 6.45 9.75
N ARG A 244 -13.21 5.87 10.23
CA ARG A 244 -14.53 5.99 9.62
C ARG A 244 -14.99 7.43 9.40
N GLU A 245 -14.61 8.32 10.32
CA GLU A 245 -14.91 9.75 10.26
C GLU A 245 -14.34 10.47 9.05
N MET A 246 -13.32 9.90 8.42
CA MET A 246 -12.69 10.48 7.22
C MET A 246 -13.44 10.14 5.92
N PHE A 247 -14.52 9.36 6.00
CA PHE A 247 -15.23 8.86 4.82
C PHE A 247 -16.73 9.12 4.94
N LEU A 248 -17.39 9.29 3.79
CA LEU A 248 -18.85 9.44 3.72
C LEU A 248 -19.53 8.06 3.84
N LEU A 249 -19.78 7.63 5.07
CA LEU A 249 -20.35 6.32 5.41
C LEU A 249 -21.68 6.45 6.13
N GLU A 250 -22.50 5.43 6.00
CA GLU A 250 -23.67 5.21 6.85
C GLU A 250 -23.25 4.71 8.26
N PRO A 251 -24.13 4.74 9.25
CA PRO A 251 -23.80 4.31 10.62
C PRO A 251 -23.27 2.88 10.75
N ASP A 252 -23.62 1.99 9.81
CA ASP A 252 -23.11 0.62 9.77
C ASP A 252 -21.74 0.47 9.11
N GLY A 253 -21.15 1.58 8.64
CA GLY A 253 -19.85 1.63 7.99
C GLY A 253 -19.88 1.38 6.49
N ARG A 254 -21.05 1.21 5.88
CA ARG A 254 -21.20 1.05 4.43
C ARG A 254 -21.27 2.41 3.74
N PRO A 255 -20.63 2.60 2.58
CA PRO A 255 -20.82 3.82 1.80
C PRO A 255 -22.20 3.81 1.11
N ASN A 256 -22.91 4.94 1.08
CA ASN A 256 -24.10 5.13 0.25
C ASN A 256 -23.74 5.62 -1.16
N VAL A 257 -22.59 6.25 -1.29
CA VAL A 257 -21.99 6.65 -2.56
C VAL A 257 -20.54 6.18 -2.63
N VAL A 258 -20.12 5.76 -3.81
CA VAL A 258 -18.74 5.29 -4.06
C VAL A 258 -18.12 6.06 -5.22
N ALA A 259 -16.80 6.04 -5.25
CA ALA A 259 -16.06 6.61 -6.38
C ALA A 259 -16.30 5.81 -7.66
N GLY A 260 -16.25 6.51 -8.78
CA GLY A 260 -16.41 5.94 -10.09
C GLY A 260 -15.91 6.87 -11.19
N ALA A 261 -16.18 6.51 -12.43
CA ALA A 261 -15.91 7.35 -13.61
C ALA A 261 -17.18 7.55 -14.43
N ALA A 262 -17.37 8.78 -14.92
CA ALA A 262 -18.44 9.09 -15.86
C ALA A 262 -18.22 8.33 -17.18
N PRO A 263 -19.30 8.09 -17.97
CA PRO A 263 -19.17 7.59 -19.33
C PRO A 263 -18.19 8.39 -20.17
N ASP A 264 -17.33 7.68 -20.90
CA ASP A 264 -16.34 8.26 -21.80
C ASP A 264 -16.14 7.41 -23.07
N ALA A 265 -15.13 7.75 -23.89
CA ALA A 265 -14.84 7.02 -25.12
C ALA A 265 -14.29 5.59 -24.90
N PHE A 266 -13.85 5.26 -23.69
CA PHE A 266 -13.35 3.91 -23.35
C PHE A 266 -14.40 3.07 -22.62
N SER A 267 -15.34 3.71 -21.92
CA SER A 267 -16.43 3.05 -21.20
C SER A 267 -17.74 3.80 -21.41
N GLU A 268 -18.56 3.33 -22.35
CA GLU A 268 -19.87 3.93 -22.65
C GLU A 268 -20.84 3.92 -21.45
N SER A 269 -20.62 3.02 -20.50
CA SER A 269 -21.41 2.92 -19.26
C SER A 269 -20.77 3.61 -18.07
N GLY A 270 -19.57 4.17 -18.21
CA GLY A 270 -18.79 4.63 -17.08
C GLY A 270 -18.32 3.46 -16.20
N GLN A 271 -17.85 3.77 -15.01
CA GLN A 271 -17.28 2.75 -14.09
C GLN A 271 -17.78 2.97 -12.66
N VAL A 272 -17.95 1.87 -11.92
CA VAL A 272 -18.15 1.83 -10.46
C VAL A 272 -16.91 1.21 -9.84
N TRP A 273 -16.18 1.98 -9.02
CA TRP A 273 -14.94 1.47 -8.40
C TRP A 273 -15.15 0.85 -7.02
N GLY A 274 -16.28 1.15 -6.37
CA GLY A 274 -16.63 0.61 -5.06
C GLY A 274 -15.85 1.21 -3.90
N SER A 275 -14.92 2.12 -4.15
CA SER A 275 -14.14 2.80 -3.12
C SER A 275 -14.96 3.87 -2.42
N PRO A 276 -14.91 3.98 -1.07
CA PRO A 276 -15.61 5.03 -0.34
C PRO A 276 -15.02 6.40 -0.66
N VAL A 277 -15.86 7.41 -0.57
CA VAL A 277 -15.47 8.80 -0.83
C VAL A 277 -15.02 9.46 0.47
N TYR A 278 -13.95 10.23 0.41
CA TYR A 278 -13.45 10.99 1.55
C TYR A 278 -14.41 12.13 1.96
N ASP A 279 -14.57 12.34 3.27
CA ASP A 279 -15.10 13.60 3.79
C ASP A 279 -13.97 14.63 3.87
N TRP A 280 -13.83 15.38 2.78
CA TRP A 280 -12.78 16.38 2.67
C TRP A 280 -12.87 17.51 3.69
N ASN A 281 -14.06 17.76 4.27
CA ASN A 281 -14.22 18.78 5.31
C ASN A 281 -13.58 18.31 6.62
N VAL A 282 -13.86 17.08 7.03
CA VAL A 282 -13.24 16.47 8.22
C VAL A 282 -11.72 16.40 8.06
N MET A 283 -11.23 15.95 6.89
CA MET A 283 -9.78 15.91 6.65
C MET A 283 -9.12 17.29 6.64
N GLU A 284 -9.83 18.33 6.20
CA GLU A 284 -9.31 19.71 6.25
C GLU A 284 -9.20 20.24 7.67
N GLU A 285 -10.14 19.89 8.57
CA GLU A 285 -10.15 20.32 9.97
C GLU A 285 -8.90 19.86 10.74
N ASP A 286 -8.35 18.69 10.43
CA ASP A 286 -7.10 18.18 11.02
C ASP A 286 -5.84 18.53 10.20
N GLY A 287 -6.00 19.35 9.16
CA GLY A 287 -4.91 19.76 8.27
C GLY A 287 -4.38 18.63 7.39
N PHE A 288 -5.24 17.69 7.00
CA PHE A 288 -4.93 16.51 6.17
C PHE A 288 -3.87 15.60 6.79
N ALA A 289 -3.91 15.38 8.10
CA ALA A 289 -2.91 14.64 8.84
C ALA A 289 -2.69 13.21 8.29
N TRP A 290 -3.77 12.49 7.95
CA TRP A 290 -3.68 11.16 7.36
C TRP A 290 -2.99 11.17 5.98
N TRP A 291 -3.31 12.15 5.13
CA TRP A 291 -2.66 12.30 3.81
C TRP A 291 -1.19 12.65 3.93
N LYS A 292 -0.83 13.55 4.84
CA LYS A 292 0.57 13.88 5.15
C LYS A 292 1.34 12.64 5.58
N ALA A 293 0.74 11.85 6.47
CA ALA A 293 1.31 10.60 6.94
C ALA A 293 1.51 9.60 5.79
N ARG A 294 0.49 9.43 4.95
CA ARG A 294 0.55 8.53 3.79
C ARG A 294 1.65 8.96 2.80
N MET A 295 1.77 10.24 2.54
CA MET A 295 2.83 10.76 1.67
C MET A 295 4.22 10.50 2.24
N LEU A 296 4.45 10.75 3.53
CA LEU A 296 5.75 10.51 4.18
C LEU A 296 6.17 9.04 4.11
N GLU A 297 5.25 8.10 4.39
CA GLU A 297 5.55 6.67 4.29
C GLU A 297 5.88 6.27 2.84
N ASN A 298 5.13 6.78 1.86
CA ASN A 298 5.41 6.48 0.47
C ASN A 298 6.76 7.06 0.00
N MET A 299 7.18 8.23 0.52
CA MET A 299 8.50 8.79 0.25
C MET A 299 9.64 7.96 0.85
N GLU A 300 9.41 7.25 1.95
CA GLU A 300 10.39 6.28 2.43
C GLU A 300 10.51 5.07 1.49
N LEU A 301 9.39 4.61 0.95
CA LEU A 301 9.35 3.44 0.07
C LEU A 301 9.87 3.75 -1.33
N PHE A 302 9.60 4.93 -1.89
CA PHE A 302 9.87 5.26 -3.28
C PHE A 302 10.76 6.50 -3.40
N ASP A 303 11.40 6.65 -4.55
CA ASP A 303 12.16 7.87 -4.89
C ASP A 303 11.27 8.93 -5.54
N VAL A 304 10.23 8.47 -6.24
CA VAL A 304 9.21 9.28 -6.91
C VAL A 304 7.86 8.63 -6.67
N ILE A 305 6.82 9.42 -6.48
CA ILE A 305 5.45 8.93 -6.30
C ILE A 305 4.60 9.43 -7.47
N ARG A 306 3.95 8.51 -8.16
CA ARG A 306 2.83 8.79 -9.05
C ARG A 306 1.54 8.72 -8.24
N LEU A 307 0.83 9.81 -8.13
CA LEU A 307 -0.52 9.80 -7.57
C LEU A 307 -1.52 9.48 -8.67
N ASP A 308 -2.12 8.31 -8.61
CA ASP A 308 -3.13 7.88 -9.56
C ASP A 308 -4.42 8.67 -9.40
N HIS A 309 -5.12 8.89 -10.50
CA HIS A 309 -6.37 9.68 -10.56
C HIS A 309 -6.25 11.08 -9.91
N PHE A 310 -5.15 11.80 -10.21
CA PHE A 310 -4.87 13.12 -9.63
C PHE A 310 -5.99 14.15 -9.88
N SER A 311 -6.69 14.05 -11.02
CA SER A 311 -7.86 14.90 -11.35
C SER A 311 -8.95 14.83 -10.28
N GLY A 312 -9.06 13.72 -9.56
CA GLY A 312 -10.00 13.56 -8.44
C GLY A 312 -9.76 14.52 -7.27
N LEU A 313 -8.54 15.09 -7.16
CA LEU A 313 -8.27 16.16 -6.18
C LEU A 313 -8.96 17.47 -6.56
N VAL A 314 -9.24 17.71 -7.83
CA VAL A 314 -9.94 18.92 -8.30
C VAL A 314 -11.46 18.68 -8.32
N ARG A 315 -11.86 17.61 -8.97
CA ARG A 315 -13.24 17.13 -9.00
C ARG A 315 -13.26 15.61 -9.12
N TYR A 316 -14.19 14.99 -8.47
CA TYR A 316 -14.36 13.55 -8.49
C TYR A 316 -15.79 13.16 -8.81
N TYR A 317 -15.95 11.97 -9.39
CA TYR A 317 -17.24 11.45 -9.80
C TYR A 317 -17.70 10.38 -8.81
N THR A 318 -18.94 10.45 -8.39
CA THR A 318 -19.56 9.49 -7.48
C THR A 318 -20.80 8.89 -8.08
N VAL A 319 -21.04 7.64 -7.75
CA VAL A 319 -22.26 6.90 -8.09
C VAL A 319 -22.87 6.33 -6.82
N SER A 320 -24.15 5.94 -6.85
CA SER A 320 -24.74 5.16 -5.75
C SER A 320 -23.95 3.87 -5.53
N ALA A 321 -23.82 3.43 -4.28
CA ALA A 321 -23.15 2.15 -3.98
C ALA A 321 -23.85 0.95 -4.63
N ASP A 322 -25.18 1.05 -4.87
CA ASP A 322 -25.99 0.03 -5.55
C ASP A 322 -26.03 0.17 -7.08
N ALA A 323 -25.25 1.12 -7.65
CA ALA A 323 -25.26 1.34 -9.09
C ALA A 323 -24.57 0.19 -9.83
N GLU A 324 -25.20 -0.28 -10.91
CA GLU A 324 -24.62 -1.28 -11.80
C GLU A 324 -23.55 -0.68 -12.73
N ASP A 325 -23.61 0.64 -12.99
CA ASP A 325 -22.70 1.36 -13.88
C ASP A 325 -22.54 2.86 -13.49
N GLY A 326 -21.67 3.55 -14.21
CA GLY A 326 -21.32 4.94 -13.96
C GLY A 326 -22.26 6.00 -14.60
N ARG A 327 -23.37 5.62 -15.25
CA ARG A 327 -24.18 6.56 -16.04
C ARG A 327 -24.90 7.63 -15.22
N ASN A 328 -25.32 7.30 -14.00
CA ASN A 328 -26.18 8.15 -13.17
C ASN A 328 -25.42 8.76 -11.98
N GLY A 329 -24.16 9.09 -12.16
CA GLY A 329 -23.36 9.64 -11.10
C GLY A 329 -23.39 11.17 -11.03
N LYS A 330 -22.61 11.70 -10.10
CA LYS A 330 -22.53 13.13 -9.80
C LYS A 330 -21.09 13.60 -9.65
N TRP A 331 -20.76 14.72 -10.27
CA TRP A 331 -19.51 15.42 -10.03
C TRP A 331 -19.54 16.22 -8.74
N SER A 332 -18.50 16.07 -7.94
CA SER A 332 -18.28 16.83 -6.71
C SER A 332 -16.90 17.48 -6.73
N LYS A 333 -16.77 18.60 -5.99
CA LYS A 333 -15.50 19.33 -5.89
C LYS A 333 -14.57 18.63 -4.89
N GLY A 334 -13.33 18.41 -5.31
CA GLY A 334 -12.28 17.89 -4.46
C GLY A 334 -11.59 18.96 -3.58
N PRO A 335 -10.61 18.57 -2.76
CA PRO A 335 -9.89 19.47 -1.84
C PRO A 335 -9.00 20.50 -2.59
N GLY A 336 -8.61 20.19 -3.82
CA GLY A 336 -7.80 21.04 -4.67
C GLY A 336 -6.46 21.42 -4.05
N ARG A 337 -6.13 22.71 -4.16
CA ARG A 337 -4.84 23.24 -3.66
C ARG A 337 -4.63 23.04 -2.17
N LYS A 338 -5.66 23.01 -1.35
CA LYS A 338 -5.53 22.83 0.09
C LYS A 338 -4.79 21.54 0.44
N LEU A 339 -5.12 20.43 -0.23
CA LEU A 339 -4.43 19.16 -0.02
C LEU A 339 -3.03 19.16 -0.66
N THR A 340 -2.87 19.68 -1.88
CA THR A 340 -1.55 19.73 -2.52
C THR A 340 -0.57 20.61 -1.77
N ASP A 341 -1.01 21.74 -1.21
CA ASP A 341 -0.19 22.61 -0.38
C ASP A 341 0.22 21.90 0.92
N ALA A 342 -0.72 21.19 1.57
CA ALA A 342 -0.45 20.38 2.76
C ALA A 342 0.54 19.23 2.49
N MET A 343 0.45 18.56 1.34
CA MET A 343 1.43 17.55 0.93
C MET A 343 2.79 18.17 0.64
N THR A 344 2.84 19.30 -0.07
CA THR A 344 4.10 20.00 -0.39
C THR A 344 4.82 20.46 0.87
N GLU A 345 4.10 20.90 1.89
CA GLU A 345 4.65 21.32 3.19
C GLU A 345 5.50 20.20 3.84
N VAL A 346 5.04 18.96 3.81
CA VAL A 346 5.76 17.82 4.42
C VAL A 346 6.83 17.23 3.52
N LEU A 347 6.67 17.34 2.20
CA LEU A 347 7.62 16.78 1.25
C LEU A 347 8.82 17.71 1.02
N GLY A 348 8.68 19.02 1.27
CA GLY A 348 9.73 20.01 0.97
C GLY A 348 10.13 20.05 -0.51
N CYS A 349 9.32 19.52 -1.42
CA CYS A 349 9.59 19.42 -2.85
C CYS A 349 8.36 19.83 -3.68
N LEU A 350 8.61 20.11 -4.98
CA LEU A 350 7.55 20.43 -5.93
C LEU A 350 6.78 19.15 -6.33
N LEU A 351 5.45 19.27 -6.37
CA LEU A 351 4.59 18.31 -7.03
C LEU A 351 4.62 18.61 -8.53
N TYR A 352 5.05 17.64 -9.33
CA TYR A 352 4.91 17.68 -10.77
C TYR A 352 3.64 16.92 -11.14
N THR A 353 2.73 17.60 -11.85
CA THR A 353 1.54 16.96 -12.39
C THR A 353 1.79 16.69 -13.87
N SER A 354 1.76 15.45 -14.30
CA SER A 354 1.55 15.10 -15.69
C SER A 354 1.02 13.69 -15.78
N ASP A 355 -0.28 13.57 -15.95
CA ASP A 355 -0.86 12.42 -16.61
C ASP A 355 -1.55 12.93 -17.87
N ALA A 356 -0.75 13.07 -18.94
CA ALA A 356 -1.21 13.65 -20.19
C ALA A 356 -2.32 12.83 -20.89
N ALA A 357 -2.53 11.59 -20.48
CA ALA A 357 -3.57 10.73 -21.04
C ALA A 357 -4.96 10.99 -20.42
N ASP A 358 -5.03 11.31 -19.12
CA ASP A 358 -6.27 11.61 -18.42
C ASP A 358 -6.64 13.10 -18.52
N GLU A 359 -5.65 14.00 -18.62
CA GLU A 359 -5.88 15.44 -18.68
C GLU A 359 -6.36 15.95 -20.04
N ALA A 360 -6.02 15.31 -21.14
CA ALA A 360 -6.42 15.73 -22.48
C ALA A 360 -7.95 15.68 -22.74
N ARG A 361 -8.72 15.22 -21.76
CA ARG A 361 -10.18 15.03 -21.85
C ARG A 361 -10.99 15.80 -20.82
N SER A 362 -10.34 16.51 -19.91
CA SER A 362 -11.03 17.26 -18.86
C SER A 362 -11.12 18.77 -19.14
N VAL A 363 -10.68 19.23 -20.31
CA VAL A 363 -10.71 20.65 -20.70
C VAL A 363 -11.66 20.81 -21.88
N ASP A 364 -12.97 20.72 -21.61
CA ASP A 364 -14.05 21.32 -22.36
C ASP A 364 -15.16 21.75 -21.40
#